data_5f64c2b089e509fcaf27f23b5a13c66f
#
_entry.id   5f64c2b089e509fcaf27f23b5a13c66f
#
_cell.length_a   1.000
_cell.length_b   1.000
_cell.length_c   1.000
_cell.angle_alpha   90.00
_cell.angle_beta   90.00
_cell.angle_gamma   90.00
#
_symmetry.space_group_name_H-M   'P 1'
#
loop_
_entity.id
_entity.type
_entity.pdbx_description
1 polymer ?
#
loop_
_entity_poly.entity_id
_entity_poly.type
_entity_poly.pdbx_seq_one_letter_code
_entity_poly.pdbx_strand_id
1 'polypeptide(L)'
;MEPIATNRPTLDAARHMPVCDLLALPAPHLALLQEAARDAVDAAKRQQDWIEGIIAVRYGQRAIALRAEQRKDAGTVRFTDGDVTIVADLLKRVDWDQDKLAAVVERIRAAGNDPAEYVEFTYKVPERAYAAWPSHIRDAFTGARTVRTGKATFKLSLTDAEGL
;
A
#
# COMPACT_ATOMS: atom_id res chain seq x y z
N MET A 1 23.19 26.38 -32.50
CA MET A 1 22.45 26.83 -31.31
C MET A 1 22.72 25.79 -30.24
N GLU A 2 23.70 26.04 -29.38
CA GLU A 2 24.04 25.11 -28.27
C GLU A 2 22.86 25.03 -27.30
N PRO A 3 22.49 23.83 -26.82
CA PRO A 3 21.45 23.70 -25.81
C PRO A 3 21.93 24.42 -24.54
N ILE A 4 21.14 25.37 -24.07
CA ILE A 4 21.32 26.00 -22.76
C ILE A 4 21.40 24.87 -21.74
N ALA A 5 22.58 24.63 -21.19
CA ALA A 5 22.78 23.68 -20.11
C ALA A 5 21.88 24.13 -18.94
N THR A 6 20.73 23.50 -18.80
CA THR A 6 19.85 23.71 -17.66
C THR A 6 20.64 23.26 -16.44
N ASN A 7 21.04 24.20 -15.57
CA ASN A 7 21.74 23.93 -14.30
C ASN A 7 20.79 23.22 -13.28
N ARG A 8 19.92 22.38 -13.80
CA ARG A 8 18.95 21.59 -13.02
C ARG A 8 19.56 20.24 -12.64
N PRO A 9 19.67 19.90 -11.39
CA PRO A 9 20.21 18.60 -10.99
C PRO A 9 19.28 17.49 -11.48
N THR A 10 19.85 16.44 -12.06
CA THR A 10 19.13 15.23 -12.46
C THR A 10 19.30 14.15 -11.40
N LEU A 11 18.40 13.16 -11.37
CA LEU A 11 18.53 12.02 -10.46
C LEU A 11 19.84 11.24 -10.69
N ASP A 12 20.26 11.13 -11.94
CA ASP A 12 21.49 10.43 -12.29
C ASP A 12 22.72 11.17 -11.77
N ALA A 13 22.78 12.48 -11.97
CA ALA A 13 23.83 13.32 -11.40
C ALA A 13 23.86 13.24 -9.86
N ALA A 14 22.68 13.28 -9.22
CA ALA A 14 22.56 13.21 -7.77
C ALA A 14 23.06 11.87 -7.19
N ARG A 15 22.93 10.76 -7.91
CA ARG A 15 23.45 9.44 -7.47
C ARG A 15 24.98 9.40 -7.34
N HIS A 16 25.66 10.21 -8.11
CA HIS A 16 27.13 10.27 -8.14
C HIS A 16 27.69 11.44 -7.32
N MET A 17 26.82 12.28 -6.78
CA MET A 17 27.21 13.46 -6.00
C MET A 17 27.51 13.07 -4.54
N PRO A 18 28.60 13.60 -3.94
CA PRO A 18 28.83 13.41 -2.52
C PRO A 18 27.68 13.91 -1.66
N VAL A 19 27.42 13.25 -0.52
CA VAL A 19 26.30 13.61 0.36
C VAL A 19 26.41 15.06 0.88
N CYS A 20 27.64 15.55 1.15
CA CYS A 20 27.88 16.94 1.56
C CYS A 20 27.38 17.94 0.51
N ASP A 21 27.59 17.64 -0.78
CA ASP A 21 27.19 18.52 -1.88
C ASP A 21 25.64 18.46 -2.08
N LEU A 22 25.05 17.27 -1.91
CA LEU A 22 23.58 17.14 -1.91
C LEU A 22 22.93 17.93 -0.78
N LEU A 23 23.53 17.91 0.42
CA LEU A 23 23.04 18.68 1.57
C LEU A 23 23.18 20.19 1.37
N ALA A 24 24.13 20.64 0.56
CA ALA A 24 24.35 22.04 0.22
C ALA A 24 23.48 22.54 -0.94
N LEU A 25 22.71 21.67 -1.60
CA LEU A 25 21.83 22.09 -2.71
C LEU A 25 20.77 23.07 -2.23
N PRO A 26 20.45 24.10 -3.04
CA PRO A 26 19.29 24.97 -2.79
C PRO A 26 17.99 24.19 -2.65
N ALA A 27 17.10 24.64 -1.76
CA ALA A 27 15.80 23.99 -1.53
C ALA A 27 14.98 23.74 -2.81
N PRO A 28 14.92 24.65 -3.82
CA PRO A 28 14.26 24.38 -5.08
C PRO A 28 14.83 23.18 -5.85
N HIS A 29 16.16 22.98 -5.82
CA HIS A 29 16.81 21.83 -6.45
C HIS A 29 16.44 20.52 -5.75
N LEU A 30 16.38 20.52 -4.42
CA LEU A 30 15.93 19.37 -3.64
C LEU A 30 14.45 19.05 -3.92
N ALA A 31 13.60 20.07 -4.07
CA ALA A 31 12.19 19.88 -4.46
C ALA A 31 12.06 19.20 -5.83
N LEU A 32 12.81 19.68 -6.83
CA LEU A 32 12.83 19.09 -8.18
C LEU A 32 13.36 17.65 -8.18
N LEU A 33 14.41 17.36 -7.40
CA LEU A 33 14.92 15.99 -7.25
C LEU A 33 13.91 15.07 -6.57
N GLN A 34 13.19 15.57 -5.56
CA GLN A 34 12.13 14.80 -4.89
C GLN A 34 10.98 14.48 -5.83
N GLU A 35 10.55 15.45 -6.66
CA GLU A 35 9.52 15.26 -7.69
C GLU A 35 9.99 14.24 -8.73
N ALA A 36 11.16 14.43 -9.32
CA ALA A 36 11.73 13.51 -10.30
C ALA A 36 11.88 12.07 -9.75
N ALA A 37 12.19 11.91 -8.47
CA ALA A 37 12.25 10.59 -7.83
C ALA A 37 10.87 9.94 -7.72
N ARG A 38 9.82 10.71 -7.43
CA ARG A 38 8.43 10.21 -7.42
C ARG A 38 7.98 9.79 -8.81
N ASP A 39 8.23 10.65 -9.81
CA ASP A 39 7.89 10.37 -11.21
C ASP A 39 8.58 9.10 -11.72
N ALA A 40 9.83 8.87 -11.34
CA ALA A 40 10.57 7.66 -11.70
C ALA A 40 9.95 6.40 -11.06
N VAL A 41 9.51 6.47 -9.80
CA VAL A 41 8.79 5.36 -9.14
C VAL A 41 7.47 5.08 -9.85
N ASP A 42 6.70 6.12 -10.17
CA ASP A 42 5.40 5.95 -10.82
C ASP A 42 5.55 5.46 -12.27
N ALA A 43 6.58 5.88 -12.97
CA ALA A 43 6.92 5.35 -14.30
C ALA A 43 7.29 3.86 -14.23
N ALA A 44 8.12 3.46 -13.26
CA ALA A 44 8.50 2.07 -13.06
C ALA A 44 7.29 1.19 -12.70
N LYS A 45 6.38 1.67 -11.85
CA LYS A 45 5.14 0.96 -11.52
C LYS A 45 4.25 0.76 -12.74
N ARG A 46 4.01 1.81 -13.53
CA ARG A 46 3.23 1.70 -14.79
C ARG A 46 3.84 0.68 -15.75
N GLN A 47 5.17 0.65 -15.84
CA GLN A 47 5.86 -0.32 -16.69
C GLN A 47 5.70 -1.74 -16.16
N GLN A 48 5.80 -1.94 -14.85
CA GLN A 48 5.56 -3.22 -14.19
C GLN A 48 4.13 -3.70 -14.45
N ASP A 49 3.12 -2.85 -14.18
CA ASP A 49 1.71 -3.18 -14.36
C ASP A 49 1.41 -3.57 -15.82
N TRP A 50 2.03 -2.87 -16.77
CA TRP A 50 1.87 -3.17 -18.20
C TRP A 50 2.43 -4.56 -18.54
N ILE A 51 3.64 -4.90 -18.08
CA ILE A 51 4.25 -6.21 -18.30
C ILE A 51 3.43 -7.32 -17.63
N GLU A 52 2.99 -7.10 -16.39
CA GLU A 52 2.12 -8.06 -15.67
C GLU A 52 0.79 -8.26 -16.40
N GLY A 53 0.22 -7.21 -16.98
CA GLY A 53 -0.96 -7.31 -17.83
C GLY A 53 -0.75 -8.19 -19.07
N ILE A 54 0.38 -8.05 -19.76
CA ILE A 54 0.74 -8.90 -20.92
C ILE A 54 0.89 -10.37 -20.48
N ILE A 55 1.56 -10.61 -19.35
CA ILE A 55 1.74 -11.95 -18.78
C ILE A 55 0.37 -12.57 -18.43
N ALA A 56 -0.53 -11.79 -17.83
CA ALA A 56 -1.87 -12.23 -17.49
C ALA A 56 -2.69 -12.60 -18.74
N VAL A 57 -2.61 -11.81 -19.81
CA VAL A 57 -3.28 -12.13 -21.09
C VAL A 57 -2.71 -13.40 -21.70
N ARG A 58 -1.39 -13.56 -21.69
CA ARG A 58 -0.73 -14.73 -22.29
C ARG A 58 -1.05 -16.03 -21.58
N TYR A 59 -1.05 -16.04 -20.26
CA TYR A 59 -1.12 -17.27 -19.45
C TYR A 59 -2.44 -17.46 -18.70
N GLY A 60 -3.30 -16.45 -18.65
CA GLY A 60 -4.51 -16.45 -17.83
C GLY A 60 -5.46 -17.62 -18.14
N GLN A 61 -5.75 -17.83 -19.41
CA GLN A 61 -6.65 -18.92 -19.84
C GLN A 61 -6.10 -20.30 -19.48
N ARG A 62 -4.80 -20.51 -19.65
CA ARG A 62 -4.15 -21.77 -19.27
C ARG A 62 -4.19 -22.02 -17.76
N ALA A 63 -3.98 -20.98 -16.98
CA ALA A 63 -4.08 -21.06 -15.51
C ALA A 63 -5.51 -21.37 -15.04
N ILE A 64 -6.53 -20.80 -15.69
CA ILE A 64 -7.95 -21.09 -15.42
C ILE A 64 -8.25 -22.56 -15.74
N ALA A 65 -7.86 -23.04 -16.92
CA ALA A 65 -8.08 -24.42 -17.34
C ALA A 65 -7.45 -25.42 -16.36
N LEU A 66 -6.19 -25.21 -15.95
CA LEU A 66 -5.50 -26.05 -14.99
C LEU A 66 -6.16 -26.06 -13.59
N ARG A 67 -6.72 -24.92 -13.13
CA ARG A 67 -7.49 -24.90 -11.88
C ARG A 67 -8.77 -25.71 -11.99
N ALA A 68 -9.48 -25.60 -13.12
CA ALA A 68 -10.68 -26.38 -13.39
C ALA A 68 -10.41 -27.88 -13.41
N GLU A 69 -9.34 -28.32 -14.06
CA GLU A 69 -8.87 -29.72 -14.07
C GLU A 69 -8.60 -30.25 -12.66
N GLN A 70 -8.00 -29.40 -11.81
CA GLN A 70 -7.71 -29.72 -10.41
C GLN A 70 -8.92 -29.51 -9.48
N ARG A 71 -10.08 -29.16 -10.00
CA ARG A 71 -11.32 -28.86 -9.25
C ARG A 71 -11.11 -27.80 -8.17
N LYS A 72 -10.34 -26.75 -8.49
CA LYS A 72 -10.00 -25.64 -7.60
C LYS A 72 -10.57 -24.33 -8.15
N ASP A 73 -11.29 -23.60 -7.34
CA ASP A 73 -11.79 -22.25 -7.67
C ASP A 73 -10.72 -21.17 -7.47
N ALA A 74 -9.73 -21.43 -6.61
CA ALA A 74 -8.64 -20.53 -6.26
C ALA A 74 -7.36 -21.30 -5.94
N GLY A 75 -6.27 -20.58 -5.66
CA GLY A 75 -4.98 -21.15 -5.30
C GLY A 75 -4.00 -21.20 -6.45
N THR A 76 -2.86 -21.82 -6.20
CA THR A 76 -1.68 -21.83 -7.06
C THR A 76 -1.72 -22.98 -8.05
N VAL A 77 -1.47 -22.71 -9.33
CA VAL A 77 -1.16 -23.71 -10.37
C VAL A 77 0.22 -23.43 -10.94
N ARG A 78 0.88 -24.49 -11.41
CA ARG A 78 2.22 -24.42 -12.01
C ARG A 78 2.22 -25.13 -13.35
N PHE A 79 2.92 -24.54 -14.32
CA PHE A 79 3.14 -25.13 -15.64
C PHE A 79 4.40 -24.53 -16.28
N THR A 80 4.86 -25.10 -17.37
CA THR A 80 6.05 -24.65 -18.08
C THR A 80 5.69 -24.08 -19.46
N ASP A 81 6.48 -23.11 -19.92
CA ASP A 81 6.52 -22.62 -21.29
C ASP A 81 8.00 -22.54 -21.71
N GLY A 82 8.46 -23.52 -22.49
CA GLY A 82 9.89 -23.74 -22.73
C GLY A 82 10.64 -23.99 -21.42
N ASP A 83 11.69 -23.23 -21.20
CA ASP A 83 12.54 -23.33 -20.01
C ASP A 83 12.04 -22.50 -18.81
N VAL A 84 10.86 -21.87 -18.94
CA VAL A 84 10.29 -21.00 -17.90
C VAL A 84 9.18 -21.72 -17.15
N THR A 85 9.28 -21.77 -15.82
CA THR A 85 8.19 -22.21 -14.95
C THR A 85 7.29 -21.03 -14.60
N ILE A 86 6.02 -21.16 -14.97
CA ILE A 86 4.97 -20.19 -14.64
C ILE A 86 4.26 -20.65 -13.38
N VAL A 87 4.20 -19.77 -12.38
CA VAL A 87 3.42 -19.95 -11.16
C VAL A 87 2.29 -18.94 -11.18
N ALA A 88 1.06 -19.42 -11.34
CA ALA A 88 -0.13 -18.56 -11.36
C ALA A 88 -0.91 -18.75 -10.07
N ASP A 89 -0.90 -17.73 -9.23
CA ASP A 89 -1.63 -17.71 -7.96
C ASP A 89 -2.93 -16.91 -8.09
N LEU A 90 -4.01 -17.47 -7.54
CA LEU A 90 -5.31 -16.80 -7.43
C LEU A 90 -5.77 -16.90 -5.99
N LEU A 91 -5.58 -15.81 -5.25
CA LEU A 91 -5.94 -15.74 -3.84
C LEU A 91 -7.47 -15.76 -3.68
N LYS A 92 -7.95 -16.64 -2.82
CA LYS A 92 -9.33 -16.58 -2.36
C LYS A 92 -9.48 -15.39 -1.41
N ARG A 93 -10.34 -14.46 -1.74
CA ARG A 93 -10.75 -13.38 -0.83
C ARG A 93 -12.10 -13.73 -0.25
N VAL A 94 -12.22 -13.62 1.06
CA VAL A 94 -13.48 -13.83 1.78
C VAL A 94 -13.76 -12.57 2.57
N ASP A 95 -14.84 -11.90 2.25
CA ASP A 95 -15.33 -10.74 2.97
C ASP A 95 -16.53 -11.16 3.83
N TRP A 96 -16.49 -10.80 5.09
CA TRP A 96 -17.54 -11.11 6.05
C TRP A 96 -18.40 -9.86 6.29
N ASP A 97 -19.68 -9.98 6.02
CA ASP A 97 -20.68 -8.97 6.33
C ASP A 97 -20.78 -8.83 7.87
N GLN A 98 -20.34 -7.71 8.40
CA GLN A 98 -20.23 -7.51 9.85
C GLN A 98 -21.59 -7.48 10.55
N ASP A 99 -22.65 -6.98 9.90
CA ASP A 99 -23.99 -6.93 10.46
C ASP A 99 -24.58 -8.34 10.56
N LYS A 100 -24.38 -9.15 9.53
CA LYS A 100 -24.78 -10.56 9.55
C LYS A 100 -23.97 -11.37 10.56
N LEU A 101 -22.65 -11.10 10.68
CA LEU A 101 -21.82 -11.73 11.70
C LEU A 101 -22.30 -11.39 13.10
N ALA A 102 -22.62 -10.13 13.38
CA ALA A 102 -23.18 -9.73 14.67
C ALA A 102 -24.46 -10.52 15.01
N ALA A 103 -25.37 -10.66 14.05
CA ALA A 103 -26.59 -11.46 14.24
C ALA A 103 -26.30 -12.96 14.47
N VAL A 104 -25.27 -13.51 13.84
CA VAL A 104 -24.82 -14.89 14.07
C VAL A 104 -24.25 -15.05 15.49
N VAL A 105 -23.41 -14.11 15.94
CA VAL A 105 -22.83 -14.07 17.28
C VAL A 105 -23.93 -14.08 18.35
N GLU A 106 -24.96 -13.23 18.21
CA GLU A 106 -26.09 -13.22 19.16
C GLU A 106 -26.87 -14.54 19.16
N ARG A 107 -27.05 -15.19 18.04
CA ARG A 107 -27.71 -16.52 17.96
C ARG A 107 -26.88 -17.60 18.66
N ILE A 108 -25.55 -17.58 18.52
CA ILE A 108 -24.64 -18.51 19.20
C ILE A 108 -24.74 -18.35 20.72
N ARG A 109 -24.76 -17.10 21.23
CA ARG A 109 -24.96 -16.80 22.65
C ARG A 109 -26.31 -17.29 23.15
N ALA A 110 -27.38 -17.03 22.40
CA ALA A 110 -28.73 -17.47 22.77
C ALA A 110 -28.87 -18.99 22.81
N ALA A 111 -28.06 -19.72 22.05
CA ALA A 111 -27.99 -21.17 22.07
C ALA A 111 -27.11 -21.73 23.22
N GLY A 112 -26.53 -20.87 24.07
CA GLY A 112 -25.72 -21.28 25.21
C GLY A 112 -24.26 -21.63 24.87
N ASN A 113 -23.78 -21.29 23.66
CA ASN A 113 -22.40 -21.51 23.24
C ASN A 113 -21.57 -20.23 23.37
N ASP A 114 -20.25 -20.36 23.51
CA ASP A 114 -19.34 -19.22 23.52
C ASP A 114 -18.97 -18.81 22.09
N PRO A 115 -19.35 -17.59 21.65
CA PRO A 115 -18.98 -17.11 20.31
C PRO A 115 -17.47 -16.97 20.11
N ALA A 116 -16.67 -16.84 21.18
CA ALA A 116 -15.21 -16.69 21.07
C ALA A 116 -14.53 -17.95 20.51
N GLU A 117 -15.19 -19.10 20.55
CA GLU A 117 -14.72 -20.33 19.90
C GLU A 117 -14.75 -20.25 18.37
N TYR A 118 -15.58 -19.37 17.81
CA TYR A 118 -15.85 -19.29 16.36
C TYR A 118 -15.48 -17.96 15.72
N VAL A 119 -15.45 -16.87 16.50
CA VAL A 119 -15.25 -15.50 16.00
C VAL A 119 -14.26 -14.76 16.90
N GLU A 120 -13.22 -14.21 16.31
CA GLU A 120 -12.28 -13.32 17.00
C GLU A 120 -12.87 -11.91 17.14
N PHE A 121 -12.87 -11.36 18.35
CA PHE A 121 -13.35 -10.01 18.61
C PHE A 121 -12.19 -9.02 18.72
N THR A 122 -12.21 -7.98 17.87
CA THR A 122 -11.24 -6.88 17.91
C THR A 122 -11.95 -5.56 18.21
N TYR A 123 -11.53 -4.88 19.28
CA TYR A 123 -12.04 -3.55 19.63
C TYR A 123 -11.27 -2.48 18.87
N LYS A 124 -11.98 -1.64 18.13
CA LYS A 124 -11.40 -0.53 17.39
C LYS A 124 -11.90 0.80 17.95
N VAL A 125 -10.96 1.64 18.40
CA VAL A 125 -11.26 2.99 18.86
C VAL A 125 -11.05 3.98 17.70
N PRO A 126 -12.05 4.80 17.34
CA PRO A 126 -11.90 5.82 16.31
C PRO A 126 -11.08 7.01 16.87
N GLU A 127 -9.77 7.01 16.65
CA GLU A 127 -8.84 7.98 17.22
C GLU A 127 -9.24 9.45 16.92
N ARG A 128 -9.83 9.71 15.75
CA ARG A 128 -10.31 11.07 15.42
C ARG A 128 -11.44 11.53 16.35
N ALA A 129 -12.31 10.63 16.76
CA ALA A 129 -13.41 10.95 17.67
C ALA A 129 -12.94 11.01 19.14
N TYR A 130 -11.90 10.25 19.49
CA TYR A 130 -11.37 10.16 20.85
C TYR A 130 -11.04 11.54 21.45
N ALA A 131 -10.44 12.44 20.67
CA ALA A 131 -10.08 13.78 21.12
C ALA A 131 -11.29 14.65 21.54
N ALA A 132 -12.47 14.39 20.96
CA ALA A 132 -13.73 15.11 21.24
C ALA A 132 -14.55 14.48 22.38
N TRP A 133 -14.12 13.33 22.94
CA TRP A 133 -14.85 12.68 24.02
C TRP A 133 -14.72 13.43 25.34
N PRO A 134 -15.73 13.35 26.22
CA PRO A 134 -15.64 13.87 27.59
C PRO A 134 -14.44 13.32 28.34
N SER A 135 -13.83 14.11 29.22
CA SER A 135 -12.60 13.71 29.97
C SER A 135 -12.76 12.41 30.71
N HIS A 136 -13.87 12.24 31.45
CA HIS A 136 -14.12 11.02 32.24
C HIS A 136 -14.18 9.73 31.38
N ILE A 137 -14.61 9.85 30.10
CA ILE A 137 -14.59 8.71 29.16
C ILE A 137 -13.15 8.49 28.69
N ARG A 138 -12.44 9.56 28.29
CA ARG A 138 -11.04 9.44 27.82
C ARG A 138 -10.12 8.85 28.89
N ASP A 139 -10.32 9.22 30.15
CA ASP A 139 -9.50 8.75 31.27
C ASP A 139 -9.58 7.22 31.43
N ALA A 140 -10.76 6.64 31.18
CA ALA A 140 -10.94 5.19 31.20
C ALA A 140 -10.12 4.44 30.11
N PHE A 141 -9.83 5.11 28.99
CA PHE A 141 -9.06 4.52 27.88
C PHE A 141 -7.54 4.80 27.97
N THR A 142 -7.11 5.67 28.88
CA THR A 142 -5.70 6.11 28.96
C THR A 142 -4.74 4.93 29.13
N GLY A 143 -5.10 3.95 29.98
CA GLY A 143 -4.26 2.77 30.23
C GLY A 143 -4.10 1.84 29.02
N ALA A 144 -5.04 1.88 28.07
CA ALA A 144 -5.02 1.06 26.86
C ALA A 144 -4.44 1.79 25.65
N ARG A 145 -4.14 3.10 25.77
CA ARG A 145 -3.70 3.95 24.66
C ARG A 145 -2.20 4.22 24.74
N THR A 146 -1.45 3.78 23.72
CA THR A 146 -0.05 4.14 23.54
C THR A 146 0.13 4.96 22.29
N VAL A 147 0.70 6.15 22.41
CA VAL A 147 1.04 7.01 21.26
C VAL A 147 2.51 6.82 20.91
N ARG A 148 2.78 6.50 19.65
CA ARG A 148 4.14 6.44 19.11
C ARG A 148 4.23 7.38 17.92
N THR A 149 5.31 8.16 17.85
CA THR A 149 5.62 9.00 16.69
C THR A 149 6.35 8.18 15.65
N GLY A 150 5.92 8.30 14.40
CA GLY A 150 6.62 7.71 13.25
C GLY A 150 7.83 8.55 12.83
N LYS A 151 8.51 8.12 11.77
CA LYS A 151 9.58 8.89 11.12
C LYS A 151 8.97 10.16 10.49
N ALA A 152 9.62 11.30 10.69
CA ALA A 152 9.22 12.54 10.03
C ALA A 152 9.34 12.40 8.50
N THR A 153 8.33 12.87 7.79
CA THR A 153 8.33 12.93 6.32
C THR A 153 8.27 14.38 5.87
N PHE A 154 9.01 14.70 4.81
CA PHE A 154 9.07 16.05 4.25
C PHE A 154 8.56 16.01 2.82
N LYS A 155 7.67 16.94 2.49
CA LYS A 155 7.21 17.20 1.12
C LYS A 155 7.65 18.61 0.77
N LEU A 156 8.49 18.74 -0.24
CA LEU A 156 8.90 20.02 -0.78
C LEU A 156 7.99 20.38 -1.95
N SER A 157 7.58 21.64 -2.03
CA SER A 157 6.87 22.22 -3.16
C SER A 157 7.48 23.56 -3.50
N LEU A 158 7.59 23.88 -4.79
CA LEU A 158 7.95 25.21 -5.24
C LEU A 158 6.79 26.15 -4.88
N THR A 159 7.12 27.32 -4.33
CA THR A 159 6.13 28.38 -4.13
C THR A 159 5.97 29.08 -5.48
N ASP A 160 4.77 29.10 -6.01
CA ASP A 160 4.47 29.90 -7.21
C ASP A 160 4.74 31.38 -6.87
N ALA A 161 5.56 32.04 -7.68
CA ALA A 161 5.95 33.43 -7.52
C ALA A 161 4.82 34.40 -7.97
N GLU A 162 3.53 34.04 -7.75
CA GLU A 162 2.39 34.90 -7.97
C GLU A 162 1.83 35.37 -6.63
N GLY A 163 2.29 36.54 -6.19
CA GLY A 163 1.71 37.17 -4.99
C GLY A 163 2.60 38.25 -4.35
N LEU A 164 3.10 39.20 -5.13
CA LEU A 164 3.49 40.54 -4.64
C LEU A 164 2.89 41.61 -5.53
#